data_b6df7c44c406e1bea870e407535e3616
#
_entry.id   b6df7c44c406e1bea870e407535e3616
#
_cell.length_a   1.000
_cell.length_b   1.000
_cell.length_c   1.000
_cell.angle_alpha   90.00
_cell.angle_beta   90.00
_cell.angle_gamma   90.00
#
_symmetry.space_group_name_H-M   'P 1'
#
loop_
_entity.id
_entity.type
_entity.pdbx_description
1 polymer ?
#
loop_
_entity_poly.entity_id
_entity_poly.type
_entity_poly.pdbx_seq_one_letter_code
_entity_poly.pdbx_strand_id
1 'polypeptide(L)'
;MKNTTLKLLFLFIATNLSAQKFSKEEKKLIQSGDAKTMMKVIQITDEKELKILTNVSTDVDPKDELLPVLAERMFLSMRDPANPGIGIAAPQVGINKNVFWVQRFDKEGEPFEFYLNPKIVWRSALLRKGMEGCLSIPDIDGEVLRNYTIKLTYLDKKGKFHEEMIEGFTAVVFQHEYDHLNGILFTDRIKEQQKLEVSKVDGEMNLFLEKKLRRQ
;
A
#
# COMPACT_ATOMS: atom_id res chain seq x y z
N MET A 1 -43.14 30.63 -27.46
CA MET A 1 -41.72 30.52 -27.14
C MET A 1 -41.46 29.13 -26.59
N LYS A 2 -40.78 28.26 -27.36
CA LYS A 2 -40.50 26.86 -26.98
C LYS A 2 -39.15 26.80 -26.28
N ASN A 3 -39.16 26.50 -24.96
CA ASN A 3 -37.92 26.27 -24.20
C ASN A 3 -37.39 24.87 -24.50
N THR A 4 -36.28 24.80 -25.22
CA THR A 4 -35.57 23.55 -25.48
C THR A 4 -34.52 23.35 -24.36
N THR A 5 -34.86 22.48 -23.41
CA THR A 5 -33.93 22.11 -22.32
C THR A 5 -32.90 21.15 -22.88
N LEU A 6 -31.66 21.63 -23.07
CA LEU A 6 -30.52 20.81 -23.47
C LEU A 6 -30.09 19.94 -22.29
N LYS A 7 -30.41 18.64 -22.31
CA LYS A 7 -29.89 17.64 -21.35
C LYS A 7 -28.44 17.31 -21.72
N LEU A 8 -27.50 17.83 -20.95
CA LEU A 8 -26.09 17.43 -21.04
C LEU A 8 -25.95 16.00 -20.47
N LEU A 9 -25.76 15.04 -21.35
CA LEU A 9 -25.49 13.66 -20.97
C LEU A 9 -23.99 13.56 -20.64
N PHE A 10 -23.64 13.58 -19.34
CA PHE A 10 -22.28 13.26 -18.90
C PHE A 10 -22.03 11.77 -19.12
N LEU A 11 -21.32 11.45 -20.19
CA LEU A 11 -20.81 10.11 -20.44
C LEU A 11 -19.65 9.88 -19.46
N PHE A 12 -19.90 9.23 -18.33
CA PHE A 12 -18.86 8.69 -17.46
C PHE A 12 -18.17 7.54 -18.24
N ILE A 13 -17.06 7.84 -18.88
CA ILE A 13 -16.14 6.81 -19.36
C ILE A 13 -15.48 6.23 -18.10
N ALA A 14 -16.12 5.21 -17.50
CA ALA A 14 -15.45 4.34 -16.56
C ALA A 14 -14.35 3.61 -17.35
N THR A 15 -13.11 4.09 -17.24
CA THR A 15 -11.96 3.28 -17.64
C THR A 15 -11.96 2.08 -16.71
N ASN A 16 -12.55 0.97 -17.20
CA ASN A 16 -12.36 -0.33 -16.59
C ASN A 16 -10.85 -0.65 -16.71
N LEU A 17 -10.06 -0.29 -15.70
CA LEU A 17 -8.77 -0.92 -15.48
C LEU A 17 -9.09 -2.37 -15.13
N SER A 18 -9.20 -3.22 -16.16
CA SER A 18 -9.43 -4.63 -15.93
C SER A 18 -8.22 -5.20 -15.21
N ALA A 19 -8.47 -5.95 -14.13
CA ALA A 19 -7.46 -6.70 -13.41
C ALA A 19 -6.60 -7.50 -14.40
N GLN A 20 -5.28 -7.39 -14.29
CA GLN A 20 -4.34 -7.93 -15.27
C GLN A 20 -3.69 -9.21 -14.73
N LYS A 21 -3.53 -10.19 -15.63
CA LYS A 21 -2.68 -11.35 -15.36
C LYS A 21 -1.22 -10.90 -15.22
N PHE A 22 -0.41 -11.74 -14.60
CA PHE A 22 1.03 -11.51 -14.52
C PHE A 22 1.67 -11.50 -15.92
N SER A 23 2.62 -10.59 -16.13
CA SER A 23 3.45 -10.54 -17.36
C SER A 23 4.35 -11.79 -17.46
N LYS A 24 5.03 -11.97 -18.58
CA LYS A 24 5.96 -13.10 -18.76
C LYS A 24 7.13 -13.02 -17.77
N GLU A 25 7.64 -11.82 -17.53
CA GLU A 25 8.73 -11.54 -16.62
C GLU A 25 8.32 -11.79 -15.17
N GLU A 26 7.14 -11.29 -14.78
CA GLU A 26 6.57 -11.52 -13.44
C GLU A 26 6.33 -13.02 -13.20
N LYS A 27 5.76 -13.74 -14.17
CA LYS A 27 5.58 -15.21 -14.08
C LYS A 27 6.90 -15.94 -13.89
N LYS A 28 7.93 -15.59 -14.67
CA LYS A 28 9.26 -16.16 -14.53
C LYS A 28 9.83 -15.92 -13.13
N LEU A 29 9.65 -14.72 -12.59
CA LEU A 29 10.12 -14.37 -11.24
C LEU A 29 9.34 -15.14 -10.16
N ILE A 30 8.01 -15.23 -10.26
CA ILE A 30 7.19 -15.98 -9.31
C ILE A 30 7.52 -17.48 -9.35
N GLN A 31 7.83 -18.03 -10.53
CA GLN A 31 8.16 -19.43 -10.75
C GLN A 31 9.65 -19.77 -10.59
N SER A 32 10.50 -18.79 -10.24
CA SER A 32 11.93 -19.03 -9.97
C SER A 32 12.19 -19.87 -8.70
N GLY A 33 11.17 -20.13 -7.93
CA GLY A 33 11.14 -20.97 -6.74
C GLY A 33 9.72 -21.48 -6.46
N ASP A 34 9.59 -22.39 -5.53
CA ASP A 34 8.31 -22.90 -5.03
C ASP A 34 7.74 -22.02 -3.90
N ALA A 35 6.55 -22.37 -3.40
CA ALA A 35 5.88 -21.66 -2.31
C ALA A 35 6.64 -21.69 -0.96
N LYS A 36 7.73 -22.47 -0.84
CA LYS A 36 8.58 -22.56 0.36
C LYS A 36 9.87 -21.76 0.23
N THR A 37 10.08 -21.09 -0.90
CA THR A 37 11.29 -20.31 -1.21
C THR A 37 11.01 -18.84 -1.14
N MET A 38 11.73 -18.10 -0.30
CA MET A 38 11.66 -16.63 -0.24
C MET A 38 11.98 -16.00 -1.61
N MET A 39 11.40 -14.84 -1.87
CA MET A 39 11.83 -13.97 -2.96
C MET A 39 12.87 -12.98 -2.43
N LYS A 40 13.77 -12.53 -3.29
CA LYS A 40 14.67 -11.43 -2.95
C LYS A 40 13.87 -10.16 -2.69
N VAL A 41 14.07 -9.53 -1.55
CA VAL A 41 13.60 -8.15 -1.31
C VAL A 41 14.55 -7.21 -2.04
N ILE A 42 14.01 -6.48 -3.01
CA ILE A 42 14.79 -5.55 -3.83
C ILE A 42 15.03 -4.23 -3.09
N GLN A 43 16.15 -3.55 -3.43
CA GLN A 43 16.69 -2.45 -2.64
C GLN A 43 16.80 -1.16 -3.47
N ILE A 44 16.62 -0.01 -2.83
CA ILE A 44 16.79 1.31 -3.48
C ILE A 44 18.25 1.59 -3.92
N THR A 45 19.21 0.82 -3.44
CA THR A 45 20.64 0.97 -3.76
C THR A 45 21.01 0.48 -5.16
N ASP A 46 20.14 -0.31 -5.80
CA ASP A 46 20.27 -0.72 -7.20
C ASP A 46 19.32 0.12 -8.08
N GLU A 47 19.85 0.75 -9.12
CA GLU A 47 19.06 1.64 -10.01
C GLU A 47 17.92 0.92 -10.75
N LYS A 48 18.08 -0.36 -11.08
CA LYS A 48 17.03 -1.13 -11.77
C LYS A 48 15.92 -1.51 -10.79
N GLU A 49 16.30 -1.88 -9.58
CA GLU A 49 15.37 -2.22 -8.51
C GLU A 49 14.60 -0.97 -8.04
N LEU A 50 15.28 0.18 -7.91
CA LEU A 50 14.66 1.46 -7.61
C LEU A 50 13.57 1.84 -8.63
N LYS A 51 13.82 1.60 -9.93
CA LYS A 51 12.79 1.84 -10.97
C LYS A 51 11.55 0.99 -10.77
N ILE A 52 11.69 -0.26 -10.29
CA ILE A 52 10.55 -1.12 -9.97
C ILE A 52 9.82 -0.59 -8.73
N LEU A 53 10.57 -0.23 -7.66
CA LEU A 53 10.01 0.28 -6.41
C LEU A 53 9.26 1.61 -6.59
N THR A 54 9.64 2.43 -7.56
CA THR A 54 9.02 3.73 -7.85
C THR A 54 8.01 3.68 -9.01
N ASN A 55 7.71 2.49 -9.54
CA ASN A 55 6.70 2.31 -10.57
C ASN A 55 5.31 2.07 -9.94
N VAL A 56 4.26 2.60 -10.58
CA VAL A 56 2.88 2.39 -10.15
C VAL A 56 2.44 0.97 -10.49
N SER A 57 1.88 0.28 -9.53
CA SER A 57 1.37 -1.08 -9.65
C SER A 57 -0.01 -1.12 -10.34
N THR A 58 -0.35 -2.29 -10.89
CA THR A 58 -1.65 -2.55 -11.53
C THR A 58 -2.46 -3.56 -10.75
N ASP A 59 -3.80 -3.50 -10.87
CA ASP A 59 -4.68 -4.48 -10.25
C ASP A 59 -4.39 -5.89 -10.80
N VAL A 60 -4.37 -6.89 -9.90
CA VAL A 60 -4.17 -8.31 -10.23
C VAL A 60 -5.50 -9.01 -10.43
N ASP A 61 -5.56 -9.98 -11.34
CA ASP A 61 -6.69 -10.91 -11.45
C ASP A 61 -6.72 -11.83 -10.20
N PRO A 62 -7.77 -11.76 -9.34
CA PRO A 62 -7.85 -12.60 -8.15
C PRO A 62 -7.89 -14.11 -8.43
N LYS A 63 -8.14 -14.49 -9.70
CA LYS A 63 -8.19 -15.88 -10.15
C LYS A 63 -6.89 -16.34 -10.82
N ASP A 64 -5.83 -15.52 -10.83
CA ASP A 64 -4.56 -15.94 -11.42
C ASP A 64 -3.94 -17.08 -10.59
N GLU A 65 -3.60 -18.17 -11.27
CA GLU A 65 -3.10 -19.42 -10.65
C GLU A 65 -1.77 -19.24 -9.90
N LEU A 66 -0.99 -18.22 -10.22
CA LEU A 66 0.28 -17.93 -9.55
C LEU A 66 0.13 -17.07 -8.30
N LEU A 67 -1.05 -16.49 -8.09
CA LEU A 67 -1.28 -15.61 -6.95
C LEU A 67 -1.05 -16.28 -5.58
N PRO A 68 -1.48 -17.53 -5.34
CA PRO A 68 -1.16 -18.22 -4.09
C PRO A 68 0.35 -18.43 -3.88
N VAL A 69 1.10 -18.77 -4.93
CA VAL A 69 2.56 -18.95 -4.85
C VAL A 69 3.24 -17.62 -4.54
N LEU A 70 2.85 -16.53 -5.21
CA LEU A 70 3.36 -15.20 -4.92
C LEU A 70 3.09 -14.82 -3.46
N ALA A 71 1.87 -15.01 -2.98
CA ALA A 71 1.47 -14.67 -1.62
C ALA A 71 2.35 -15.39 -0.56
N GLU A 72 2.53 -16.70 -0.70
CA GLU A 72 3.35 -17.49 0.25
C GLU A 72 4.82 -17.06 0.19
N ARG A 73 5.38 -16.86 -1.01
CA ARG A 73 6.77 -16.44 -1.17
C ARG A 73 7.03 -15.04 -0.61
N MET A 74 6.07 -14.10 -0.82
CA MET A 74 6.11 -12.76 -0.20
C MET A 74 6.07 -12.86 1.32
N PHE A 75 5.19 -13.71 1.86
CA PHE A 75 5.07 -13.92 3.29
C PHE A 75 6.40 -14.40 3.90
N LEU A 76 7.05 -15.39 3.27
CA LEU A 76 8.35 -15.87 3.71
C LEU A 76 9.43 -14.79 3.66
N SER A 77 9.44 -13.96 2.60
CA SER A 77 10.39 -12.84 2.47
C SER A 77 10.18 -11.80 3.57
N MET A 78 8.93 -11.48 3.90
CA MET A 78 8.59 -10.57 5.00
C MET A 78 9.01 -11.16 6.36
N ARG A 79 8.94 -12.47 6.53
CA ARG A 79 9.24 -13.17 7.77
C ARG A 79 10.65 -13.74 7.81
N ASP A 80 11.54 -13.28 6.94
CA ASP A 80 12.95 -13.64 7.00
C ASP A 80 13.51 -13.42 8.42
N PRO A 81 14.00 -14.47 9.11
CA PRO A 81 14.53 -14.33 10.48
C PRO A 81 15.69 -13.32 10.59
N ALA A 82 16.41 -13.09 9.50
CA ALA A 82 17.51 -12.12 9.47
C ALA A 82 17.02 -10.65 9.48
N ASN A 83 15.84 -10.38 8.93
CA ASN A 83 15.26 -9.05 8.87
C ASN A 83 13.72 -9.11 8.80
N PRO A 84 13.04 -9.45 9.92
CA PRO A 84 11.60 -9.65 9.92
C PRO A 84 10.84 -8.34 9.80
N GLY A 85 9.81 -8.32 8.90
CA GLY A 85 8.87 -7.22 8.71
C GLY A 85 7.47 -7.51 9.24
N ILE A 86 6.65 -6.47 9.26
CA ILE A 86 5.23 -6.48 9.66
C ILE A 86 4.29 -6.21 8.48
N GLY A 87 4.86 -5.86 7.31
CA GLY A 87 4.19 -5.68 6.04
C GLY A 87 5.17 -5.86 4.89
N ILE A 88 4.65 -6.20 3.70
CA ILE A 88 5.40 -6.28 2.45
C ILE A 88 4.47 -6.13 1.26
N ALA A 89 4.81 -5.25 0.33
CA ALA A 89 4.10 -5.05 -0.92
C ALA A 89 4.80 -5.76 -2.09
N ALA A 90 4.05 -6.18 -3.10
CA ALA A 90 4.59 -6.92 -4.23
C ALA A 90 5.71 -6.18 -5.01
N PRO A 91 5.72 -4.83 -5.15
CA PRO A 91 6.87 -4.12 -5.71
C PRO A 91 8.19 -4.41 -5.01
N GLN A 92 8.18 -4.67 -3.69
CA GLN A 92 9.38 -4.97 -2.92
C GLN A 92 10.00 -6.34 -3.26
N VAL A 93 9.26 -7.20 -3.95
CA VAL A 93 9.78 -8.45 -4.52
C VAL A 93 9.83 -8.44 -6.04
N GLY A 94 9.81 -7.26 -6.65
CA GLY A 94 9.97 -7.10 -8.10
C GLY A 94 8.69 -7.27 -8.92
N ILE A 95 7.50 -7.28 -8.31
CA ILE A 95 6.19 -7.52 -8.95
C ILE A 95 5.31 -6.28 -8.82
N ASN A 96 5.08 -5.52 -9.90
CA ASN A 96 4.24 -4.32 -9.85
C ASN A 96 2.74 -4.64 -9.94
N LYS A 97 2.23 -5.36 -8.91
CA LYS A 97 0.81 -5.69 -8.72
C LYS A 97 0.30 -5.16 -7.40
N ASN A 98 -0.98 -4.77 -7.38
CA ASN A 98 -1.66 -4.22 -6.22
C ASN A 98 -2.00 -5.31 -5.20
N VAL A 99 -0.98 -5.84 -4.54
CA VAL A 99 -1.12 -6.81 -3.45
C VAL A 99 -0.09 -6.56 -2.37
N PHE A 100 -0.48 -6.80 -1.10
CA PHE A 100 0.43 -6.74 0.04
C PHE A 100 -0.01 -7.64 1.20
N TRP A 101 0.92 -7.96 2.08
CA TRP A 101 0.70 -8.51 3.42
C TRP A 101 0.81 -7.41 4.48
N VAL A 102 -0.01 -7.51 5.54
CA VAL A 102 0.04 -6.65 6.72
C VAL A 102 -0.27 -7.47 7.97
N GLN A 103 0.48 -7.23 9.05
CA GLN A 103 0.12 -7.71 10.39
C GLN A 103 -0.98 -6.82 10.98
N ARG A 104 -2.06 -7.44 11.44
CA ARG A 104 -3.26 -6.78 11.97
C ARG A 104 -3.17 -6.65 13.49
N PHE A 105 -2.45 -5.64 13.99
CA PHE A 105 -2.33 -5.34 15.42
C PHE A 105 -3.64 -4.90 16.07
N ASP A 106 -4.64 -4.56 15.29
CA ASP A 106 -5.99 -4.18 15.69
C ASP A 106 -6.94 -5.39 15.82
N LYS A 107 -6.48 -6.61 15.53
CA LYS A 107 -7.24 -7.85 15.65
C LYS A 107 -6.65 -8.78 16.71
N GLU A 108 -7.51 -9.58 17.35
CA GLU A 108 -7.08 -10.59 18.29
C GLU A 108 -6.10 -11.57 17.65
N GLY A 109 -4.98 -11.85 18.34
CA GLY A 109 -3.90 -12.71 17.85
C GLY A 109 -3.02 -12.09 16.77
N GLU A 110 -3.23 -10.82 16.44
CA GLU A 110 -2.40 -10.03 15.51
C GLU A 110 -2.07 -10.76 14.20
N PRO A 111 -3.08 -11.32 13.49
CA PRO A 111 -2.86 -12.16 12.32
C PRO A 111 -2.22 -11.39 11.17
N PHE A 112 -1.47 -12.09 10.32
CA PHE A 112 -1.07 -11.57 9.01
C PHE A 112 -2.18 -11.82 7.99
N GLU A 113 -2.55 -10.78 7.25
CA GLU A 113 -3.60 -10.85 6.23
C GLU A 113 -3.07 -10.37 4.89
N PHE A 114 -3.54 -11.00 3.79
CA PHE A 114 -3.16 -10.69 2.43
C PHE A 114 -4.30 -9.96 1.70
N TYR A 115 -3.97 -8.84 1.09
CA TYR A 115 -4.91 -7.91 0.48
C TYR A 115 -4.68 -7.81 -1.02
N LEU A 116 -5.76 -7.95 -1.80
CA LEU A 116 -5.74 -7.84 -3.26
C LEU A 116 -6.44 -6.55 -3.68
N ASN A 117 -5.79 -5.80 -4.58
CA ASN A 117 -6.31 -4.57 -5.16
C ASN A 117 -6.83 -3.57 -4.12
N PRO A 118 -6.07 -3.34 -3.03
CA PRO A 118 -6.49 -2.44 -1.98
C PRO A 118 -6.54 -1.00 -2.48
N LYS A 119 -7.54 -0.24 -1.98
CA LYS A 119 -7.68 1.20 -2.25
C LYS A 119 -8.03 1.94 -0.97
N ILE A 120 -7.26 2.95 -0.62
CA ILE A 120 -7.62 3.86 0.45
C ILE A 120 -8.59 4.89 -0.11
N VAL A 121 -9.87 4.77 0.26
CA VAL A 121 -10.96 5.61 -0.27
C VAL A 121 -11.30 6.80 0.61
N TRP A 122 -10.82 6.82 1.85
CA TRP A 122 -10.94 7.95 2.76
C TRP A 122 -9.80 7.97 3.78
N ARG A 123 -9.46 9.16 4.27
CA ARG A 123 -8.44 9.40 5.29
C ARG A 123 -8.93 10.44 6.30
N SER A 124 -8.62 10.22 7.59
CA SER A 124 -8.89 11.20 8.65
C SER A 124 -8.03 12.45 8.49
N ALA A 125 -8.52 13.59 9.00
CA ALA A 125 -7.69 14.78 9.18
C ALA A 125 -6.74 14.65 10.40
N LEU A 126 -7.04 13.72 11.32
CA LEU A 126 -6.17 13.38 12.42
C LEU A 126 -4.98 12.57 11.91
N LEU A 127 -3.79 13.00 12.28
CA LEU A 127 -2.53 12.37 11.89
C LEU A 127 -1.83 11.80 13.13
N ARG A 128 -1.11 10.71 12.94
CA ARG A 128 -0.18 10.15 13.90
C ARG A 128 1.24 10.27 13.35
N LYS A 129 2.18 10.69 14.20
CA LYS A 129 3.60 10.73 13.88
C LYS A 129 4.31 9.55 14.51
N GLY A 130 5.11 8.82 13.76
CA GLY A 130 5.85 7.67 14.25
C GLY A 130 7.04 7.30 13.38
N MET A 131 7.96 6.51 13.94
CA MET A 131 9.11 5.98 13.22
C MET A 131 8.68 4.93 12.21
N GLU A 132 9.22 5.04 10.99
CA GLU A 132 9.10 4.02 9.95
C GLU A 132 10.48 3.64 9.43
N GLY A 133 10.65 2.35 9.13
CA GLY A 133 11.73 1.78 8.34
C GLY A 133 11.12 0.97 7.21
N CYS A 134 11.93 0.46 6.29
CA CYS A 134 11.46 -0.30 5.13
C CYS A 134 12.44 -1.42 4.78
N LEU A 135 11.93 -2.62 4.50
CA LEU A 135 12.74 -3.76 4.06
C LEU A 135 13.54 -3.47 2.77
N SER A 136 13.07 -2.54 1.94
CA SER A 136 13.72 -2.12 0.68
C SER A 136 14.66 -0.92 0.85
N ILE A 137 14.77 -0.35 2.05
CA ILE A 137 15.59 0.85 2.33
C ILE A 137 16.44 0.56 3.57
N PRO A 138 17.61 -0.07 3.39
CA PRO A 138 18.46 -0.44 4.51
C PRO A 138 19.05 0.80 5.21
N ASP A 139 19.26 0.68 6.51
CA ASP A 139 19.98 1.65 7.35
C ASP A 139 19.35 3.06 7.40
N ILE A 140 18.11 3.20 6.95
CA ILE A 140 17.35 4.47 7.00
C ILE A 140 16.03 4.21 7.73
N ASP A 141 15.80 5.02 8.74
CA ASP A 141 14.53 5.17 9.41
C ASP A 141 14.17 6.66 9.55
N GLY A 142 12.94 6.97 9.89
CA GLY A 142 12.53 8.35 10.11
C GLY A 142 11.09 8.51 10.54
N GLU A 143 10.80 9.67 11.12
CA GLU A 143 9.44 9.99 11.57
C GLU A 143 8.54 10.42 10.40
N VAL A 144 7.40 9.75 10.25
CA VAL A 144 6.41 10.03 9.21
C VAL A 144 5.07 10.40 9.84
N LEU A 145 4.39 11.37 9.25
CA LEU A 145 2.99 11.72 9.56
C LEU A 145 2.07 10.86 8.68
N ARG A 146 1.21 10.05 9.33
CA ARG A 146 0.20 9.20 8.67
C ARG A 146 -1.18 9.54 9.17
N ASN A 147 -2.18 9.39 8.31
CA ASN A 147 -3.56 9.52 8.76
C ASN A 147 -3.86 8.49 9.84
N TYR A 148 -4.44 8.92 10.96
CA TYR A 148 -4.72 8.05 12.11
C TYR A 148 -5.74 6.97 11.77
N THR A 149 -6.74 7.32 10.93
CA THR A 149 -7.77 6.39 10.47
C THR A 149 -7.85 6.46 8.95
N ILE A 150 -7.98 5.30 8.32
CA ILE A 150 -8.24 5.14 6.89
C ILE A 150 -9.48 4.28 6.65
N LYS A 151 -10.14 4.49 5.52
CA LYS A 151 -11.15 3.59 4.98
C LYS A 151 -10.55 2.85 3.79
N LEU A 152 -10.48 1.54 3.89
CA LEU A 152 -9.90 0.66 2.89
C LEU A 152 -10.99 -0.15 2.19
N THR A 153 -10.90 -0.26 0.86
CA THR A 153 -11.62 -1.28 0.09
C THR A 153 -10.60 -2.25 -0.52
N TYR A 154 -10.94 -3.53 -0.59
CA TYR A 154 -10.03 -4.56 -1.10
C TYR A 154 -10.78 -5.85 -1.47
N LEU A 155 -10.09 -6.78 -2.11
CA LEU A 155 -10.52 -8.16 -2.29
C LEU A 155 -9.71 -9.08 -1.36
N ASP A 156 -10.39 -10.05 -0.74
CA ASP A 156 -9.71 -11.11 0.01
C ASP A 156 -9.11 -12.19 -0.93
N LYS A 157 -8.42 -13.18 -0.36
CA LYS A 157 -7.83 -14.31 -1.11
C LYS A 157 -8.85 -15.10 -1.95
N LYS A 158 -10.15 -14.96 -1.68
CA LYS A 158 -11.24 -15.60 -2.43
C LYS A 158 -11.82 -14.67 -3.51
N GLY A 159 -11.30 -13.45 -3.64
CA GLY A 159 -11.81 -12.43 -4.54
C GLY A 159 -13.10 -11.76 -4.08
N LYS A 160 -13.49 -11.92 -2.81
CA LYS A 160 -14.65 -11.26 -2.22
C LYS A 160 -14.29 -9.83 -1.83
N PHE A 161 -15.15 -8.88 -2.18
CA PHE A 161 -15.02 -7.47 -1.84
C PHE A 161 -15.29 -7.21 -0.37
N HIS A 162 -14.46 -6.35 0.21
CA HIS A 162 -14.56 -5.87 1.59
C HIS A 162 -14.34 -4.36 1.65
N GLU A 163 -14.94 -3.74 2.65
CA GLU A 163 -14.70 -2.36 3.05
C GLU A 163 -14.59 -2.32 4.58
N GLU A 164 -13.55 -1.69 5.11
CA GLU A 164 -13.36 -1.54 6.56
C GLU A 164 -12.67 -0.23 6.94
N MET A 165 -12.93 0.22 8.17
CA MET A 165 -12.18 1.30 8.82
C MET A 165 -11.03 0.69 9.60
N ILE A 166 -9.83 1.25 9.43
CA ILE A 166 -8.61 0.81 10.09
C ILE A 166 -7.98 2.03 10.75
N GLU A 167 -7.52 1.89 12.00
CA GLU A 167 -6.98 3.03 12.76
C GLU A 167 -5.67 2.70 13.49
N GLY A 168 -5.04 3.74 14.03
CA GLY A 168 -3.86 3.65 14.85
C GLY A 168 -2.65 3.12 14.10
N PHE A 169 -1.85 2.26 14.75
CA PHE A 169 -0.61 1.74 14.16
C PHE A 169 -0.87 0.84 12.96
N THR A 170 -1.93 0.05 12.97
CA THR A 170 -2.30 -0.77 11.82
C THR A 170 -2.56 0.08 10.58
N ALA A 171 -3.24 1.24 10.72
CA ALA A 171 -3.44 2.16 9.61
C ALA A 171 -2.13 2.75 9.07
N VAL A 172 -1.10 2.93 9.91
CA VAL A 172 0.24 3.36 9.49
C VAL A 172 0.85 2.29 8.56
N VAL A 173 0.84 1.01 8.98
CA VAL A 173 1.38 -0.09 8.17
C VAL A 173 0.67 -0.18 6.82
N PHE A 174 -0.67 -0.13 6.80
CA PHE A 174 -1.44 -0.13 5.55
C PHE A 174 -1.05 1.01 4.61
N GLN A 175 -0.84 2.22 5.13
CA GLN A 175 -0.45 3.37 4.32
C GLN A 175 0.97 3.22 3.77
N HIS A 176 1.89 2.62 4.54
CA HIS A 176 3.24 2.30 4.08
C HIS A 176 3.20 1.32 2.89
N GLU A 177 2.49 0.20 3.04
CA GLU A 177 2.37 -0.79 1.97
C GLU A 177 1.60 -0.25 0.74
N TYR A 178 0.58 0.57 0.98
CA TYR A 178 -0.16 1.24 -0.09
C TYR A 178 0.70 2.24 -0.87
N ASP A 179 1.61 2.94 -0.20
CA ASP A 179 2.55 3.83 -0.86
C ASP A 179 3.44 3.06 -1.85
N HIS A 180 3.97 1.88 -1.47
CA HIS A 180 4.73 1.02 -2.40
C HIS A 180 3.94 0.67 -3.66
N LEU A 181 2.63 0.43 -3.57
CA LEU A 181 1.78 0.16 -4.73
C LEU A 181 1.69 1.37 -5.68
N ASN A 182 1.89 2.58 -5.15
CA ASN A 182 1.85 3.82 -5.91
C ASN A 182 3.25 4.35 -6.28
N GLY A 183 4.29 3.55 -6.09
CA GLY A 183 5.67 3.93 -6.38
C GLY A 183 6.21 5.02 -5.45
N ILE A 184 5.68 5.13 -4.24
CA ILE A 184 6.06 6.12 -3.23
C ILE A 184 6.82 5.43 -2.10
N LEU A 185 7.90 6.04 -1.65
CA LEU A 185 8.69 5.56 -0.53
C LEU A 185 8.42 6.39 0.72
N PHE A 186 8.58 5.81 1.93
CA PHE A 186 8.38 6.58 3.16
C PHE A 186 9.31 7.79 3.27
N THR A 187 10.50 7.72 2.66
CA THR A 187 11.44 8.85 2.56
C THR A 187 10.89 10.02 1.76
N ASP A 188 10.00 9.77 0.80
CA ASP A 188 9.30 10.83 0.07
C ASP A 188 8.26 11.49 0.96
N ARG A 189 7.57 10.73 1.80
CA ARG A 189 6.64 11.27 2.81
C ARG A 189 7.36 12.15 3.84
N ILE A 190 8.58 11.78 4.26
CA ILE A 190 9.42 12.64 5.13
C ILE A 190 9.68 13.99 4.46
N LYS A 191 9.93 14.03 3.16
CA LYS A 191 10.13 15.28 2.42
C LYS A 191 8.83 16.07 2.24
N GLU A 192 7.74 15.39 1.90
CA GLU A 192 6.42 16.01 1.67
C GLU A 192 5.87 16.64 2.94
N GLN A 193 5.97 15.96 4.08
CA GLN A 193 5.43 16.45 5.36
C GLN A 193 6.07 17.75 5.85
N GLN A 194 7.27 18.12 5.37
CA GLN A 194 7.91 19.40 5.71
C GLN A 194 7.08 20.59 5.23
N LYS A 195 6.18 20.39 4.26
CA LYS A 195 5.28 21.42 3.74
C LYS A 195 3.92 21.46 4.46
N LEU A 196 3.68 20.52 5.38
CA LEU A 196 2.41 20.45 6.11
C LEU A 196 2.47 21.36 7.33
N GLU A 197 1.46 22.21 7.46
CA GLU A 197 1.21 22.90 8.72
C GLU A 197 0.33 22.02 9.61
N VAL A 198 0.86 21.59 10.75
CA VAL A 198 0.15 20.75 11.70
C VAL A 198 0.11 21.37 13.07
N SER A 199 -0.94 21.12 13.84
CA SER A 199 -1.03 21.44 15.27
C SER A 199 -1.07 20.17 16.10
N LYS A 200 -0.28 20.11 17.16
CA LYS A 200 -0.27 18.99 18.09
C LYS A 200 -1.60 18.95 18.87
N VAL A 201 -2.23 17.79 18.94
CA VAL A 201 -3.50 17.55 19.63
C VAL A 201 -3.25 16.76 20.91
N ASP A 202 -2.44 15.72 20.83
CA ASP A 202 -2.08 14.87 21.94
C ASP A 202 -0.59 14.55 21.91
N GLY A 203 0.07 14.66 23.08
CA GLY A 203 1.51 14.47 23.20
C GLY A 203 1.93 13.04 23.47
N GLU A 204 1.09 12.25 24.13
CA GLU A 204 1.41 10.88 24.50
C GLU A 204 1.29 9.96 23.28
N MET A 205 0.23 10.14 22.49
CA MET A 205 -0.01 9.37 21.26
C MET A 205 0.61 9.99 20.01
N ASN A 206 1.31 11.14 20.10
CA ASN A 206 1.88 11.88 18.97
C ASN A 206 0.84 12.18 17.89
N LEU A 207 -0.32 12.72 18.31
CA LEU A 207 -1.41 13.08 17.41
C LEU A 207 -1.35 14.56 17.00
N PHE A 208 -1.66 14.79 15.72
CA PHE A 208 -1.64 16.10 15.08
C PHE A 208 -2.89 16.29 14.23
N LEU A 209 -3.31 17.54 14.06
CA LEU A 209 -4.29 17.94 13.05
C LEU A 209 -3.62 18.77 11.98
N GLU A 210 -3.88 18.43 10.73
CA GLU A 210 -3.49 19.26 9.59
C GLU A 210 -4.29 20.56 9.61
N LYS A 211 -3.58 21.69 9.59
CA LYS A 211 -4.20 23.00 9.42
C LYS A 211 -4.59 23.16 7.96
N LYS A 212 -5.88 23.04 7.65
CA LYS A 212 -6.35 23.40 6.32
C LYS A 212 -6.01 24.86 6.05
N LEU A 213 -5.11 25.12 5.13
CA LEU A 213 -4.92 26.47 4.59
C LEU A 213 -6.30 26.96 4.13
N ARG A 214 -6.85 28.00 4.80
CA ARG A 214 -8.05 28.68 4.30
C ARG A 214 -7.67 29.22 2.92
N ARG A 215 -8.18 28.61 1.86
CA ARG A 215 -8.13 29.22 0.54
C ARG A 215 -8.87 30.54 0.66
N GLN A 216 -8.11 31.66 0.60
CA GLN A 216 -8.65 33.01 0.45
C GLN A 216 -9.27 33.15 -0.93
#